data_9fef873dbaaaae30ac799dae477787b9
#
_entry.id   9fef873dbaaaae30ac799dae477787b9
#
_cell.length_a   1.000
_cell.length_b   1.000
_cell.length_c   1.000
_cell.angle_alpha   90.00
_cell.angle_beta   90.00
_cell.angle_gamma   90.00
#
_symmetry.space_group_name_H-M   'P 1'
#
loop_
_entity.id
_entity.type
_entity.pdbx_description
1 polymer ?
#
loop_
_entity_poly.entity_id
_entity_poly.type
_entity_poly.pdbx_seq_one_letter_code
_entity_poly.pdbx_strand_id
1 'polypeptide(L)'
;MNHAPSRLPAPSFHWDDPLRLDLQLTDDESTLRQATADFCRRELVPRVLEAFRSEAADPALFRIFGAMGLLGSSLPSEYGGGGLSHVCYGLIAREVERVDSGYRSMLSVQSSLVMLPIYAFGTEAQRRHYLPRLASGEWIGCFGLTEPDHGSDPGGMRTRATAVPGGFKLHGSKTWISNAPIADVFVVWAKNDAGKIRGYILDKGMRGLSAPKIEGKVGLRTSITGEIVMHDVFVPADHELPNAEGLKGPFACLNSARYGIAWGALGAAETCWHTARQYVLDRKQFGRPLAANQLVQKKLADMQTEIALGLQACLRLGRMKDEGVDAPEITSMLKRNACGKALDVARMARDMLGGNGISDTYGVIRHLVNLEVVNTYEGTHDIHALILGRAQTGIQAFTA
;
A
#
# COMPACT_ATOMS: atom_id res chain seq x y z
N MET A 1 -50.29 38.91 -1.23
CA MET A 1 -49.82 37.71 -1.94
C MET A 1 -48.79 37.04 -1.08
N ASN A 2 -49.17 35.97 -0.36
CA ASN A 2 -48.26 35.20 0.49
C ASN A 2 -47.45 34.24 -0.37
N HIS A 3 -46.20 34.59 -0.57
CA HIS A 3 -45.20 33.62 -1.09
C HIS A 3 -44.94 32.58 -0.01
N ALA A 4 -45.46 31.38 -0.15
CA ALA A 4 -45.01 30.24 0.66
C ALA A 4 -43.50 30.01 0.35
N PRO A 5 -42.63 29.81 1.37
CA PRO A 5 -41.23 29.54 1.11
C PRO A 5 -41.14 28.24 0.35
N SER A 6 -40.43 28.26 -0.81
CA SER A 6 -40.12 27.06 -1.58
C SER A 6 -39.36 26.09 -0.63
N ARG A 7 -40.00 24.98 -0.28
CA ARG A 7 -39.36 23.91 0.46
C ARG A 7 -38.20 23.39 -0.41
N LEU A 8 -36.98 23.65 0.03
CA LEU A 8 -35.81 22.93 -0.53
C LEU A 8 -36.11 21.43 -0.48
N PRO A 9 -35.84 20.68 -1.56
CA PRO A 9 -36.02 19.23 -1.53
C PRO A 9 -35.26 18.66 -0.32
N ALA A 10 -35.88 17.72 0.40
CA ALA A 10 -35.27 17.08 1.54
C ALA A 10 -33.93 16.47 1.12
N PRO A 11 -32.84 16.68 1.89
CA PRO A 11 -31.54 16.14 1.55
C PRO A 11 -31.65 14.61 1.46
N SER A 12 -31.36 14.05 0.27
CA SER A 12 -31.37 12.60 0.09
C SER A 12 -30.13 11.98 0.72
N PHE A 13 -30.31 10.92 1.51
CA PHE A 13 -29.20 10.11 2.04
C PHE A 13 -28.68 9.20 0.92
N HIS A 14 -27.37 9.32 0.64
CA HIS A 14 -26.66 8.45 -0.31
C HIS A 14 -25.91 7.40 0.51
N TRP A 15 -26.40 6.18 0.51
CA TRP A 15 -25.87 5.11 1.34
C TRP A 15 -24.45 4.69 0.93
N ASP A 16 -24.06 4.84 -0.32
CA ASP A 16 -22.76 4.50 -0.90
C ASP A 16 -21.70 5.59 -0.69
N ASP A 17 -22.11 6.84 -0.48
CA ASP A 17 -21.23 7.98 -0.14
C ASP A 17 -21.94 8.93 0.84
N PRO A 18 -22.13 8.49 2.12
CA PRO A 18 -22.95 9.21 3.09
C PRO A 18 -22.38 10.57 3.49
N LEU A 19 -21.07 10.76 3.42
CA LEU A 19 -20.38 12.01 3.76
C LEU A 19 -19.99 12.82 2.52
N ARG A 20 -20.49 12.42 1.35
CA ARG A 20 -20.29 13.13 0.06
C ARG A 20 -18.79 13.35 -0.22
N LEU A 21 -17.98 12.30 -0.12
CA LEU A 21 -16.55 12.35 -0.44
C LEU A 21 -16.32 12.84 -1.87
N ASP A 22 -17.09 12.33 -2.82
CA ASP A 22 -16.96 12.66 -4.23
C ASP A 22 -17.18 14.15 -4.53
N LEU A 23 -18.01 14.85 -3.75
CA LEU A 23 -18.22 16.29 -3.88
C LEU A 23 -17.09 17.15 -3.28
N GLN A 24 -16.17 16.54 -2.55
CA GLN A 24 -15.01 17.23 -1.93
C GLN A 24 -13.74 17.10 -2.80
N LEU A 25 -13.81 16.32 -3.87
CA LEU A 25 -12.71 16.16 -4.82
C LEU A 25 -12.75 17.30 -5.86
N THR A 26 -11.57 17.69 -6.33
CA THR A 26 -11.46 18.55 -7.51
C THR A 26 -11.85 17.79 -8.77
N ASP A 27 -12.09 18.51 -9.87
CA ASP A 27 -12.41 17.91 -11.16
C ASP A 27 -11.30 16.95 -11.65
N ASP A 28 -10.02 17.35 -11.46
CA ASP A 28 -8.87 16.52 -11.81
C ASP A 28 -8.79 15.25 -10.95
N GLU A 29 -9.02 15.35 -9.64
CA GLU A 29 -9.06 14.21 -8.72
C GLU A 29 -10.19 13.25 -9.06
N SER A 30 -11.36 13.77 -9.37
CA SER A 30 -12.53 12.99 -9.77
C SER A 30 -12.29 12.27 -11.10
N THR A 31 -11.69 12.97 -12.08
CA THR A 31 -11.33 12.42 -13.39
C THR A 31 -10.29 11.30 -13.24
N LEU A 32 -9.23 11.52 -12.45
CA LEU A 32 -8.21 10.53 -12.19
C LEU A 32 -8.78 9.30 -11.48
N ARG A 33 -9.61 9.49 -10.46
CA ARG A 33 -10.28 8.38 -9.75
C ARG A 33 -11.11 7.55 -10.73
N GLN A 34 -11.92 8.18 -11.56
CA GLN A 34 -12.76 7.48 -12.53
C GLN A 34 -11.91 6.73 -13.57
N ALA A 35 -10.88 7.37 -14.12
CA ALA A 35 -9.97 6.73 -15.08
C ALA A 35 -9.25 5.52 -14.46
N THR A 36 -8.83 5.62 -13.18
CA THR A 36 -8.22 4.51 -12.44
C THR A 36 -9.22 3.37 -12.20
N ALA A 37 -10.46 3.69 -11.83
CA ALA A 37 -11.51 2.69 -11.64
C ALA A 37 -11.83 1.93 -12.93
N ASP A 38 -11.92 2.66 -14.06
CA ASP A 38 -12.16 2.06 -15.39
C ASP A 38 -11.00 1.16 -15.81
N PHE A 39 -9.79 1.61 -15.59
CA PHE A 39 -8.59 0.82 -15.80
C PHE A 39 -8.59 -0.48 -14.96
N CYS A 40 -8.88 -0.39 -13.67
CA CYS A 40 -8.95 -1.54 -12.77
C CYS A 40 -9.99 -2.57 -13.23
N ARG A 41 -11.17 -2.11 -13.65
CA ARG A 41 -12.23 -2.99 -14.18
C ARG A 41 -11.80 -3.72 -15.45
N ARG A 42 -11.10 -3.03 -16.36
CA ARG A 42 -10.69 -3.59 -17.64
C ARG A 42 -9.48 -4.51 -17.52
N GLU A 43 -8.47 -4.11 -16.75
CA GLU A 43 -7.17 -4.78 -16.78
C GLU A 43 -6.92 -5.69 -15.57
N LEU A 44 -7.41 -5.35 -14.37
CA LEU A 44 -7.07 -6.08 -13.14
C LEU A 44 -8.13 -7.10 -12.75
N VAL A 45 -9.41 -6.73 -12.80
CA VAL A 45 -10.52 -7.61 -12.40
C VAL A 45 -10.53 -8.94 -13.16
N PRO A 46 -10.32 -8.99 -14.49
CA PRO A 46 -10.33 -10.26 -15.22
C PRO A 46 -9.20 -11.22 -14.85
N ARG A 47 -8.09 -10.71 -14.29
CA ARG A 47 -6.87 -11.46 -13.99
C ARG A 47 -6.77 -11.91 -12.53
N VAL A 48 -7.48 -11.22 -11.62
CA VAL A 48 -7.21 -11.32 -10.18
C VAL A 48 -7.45 -12.72 -9.60
N LEU A 49 -8.49 -13.41 -10.04
CA LEU A 49 -8.85 -14.73 -9.48
C LEU A 49 -7.79 -15.78 -9.83
N GLU A 50 -7.36 -15.80 -11.08
CA GLU A 50 -6.31 -16.73 -11.52
C GLU A 50 -4.95 -16.40 -10.88
N ALA A 51 -4.58 -15.12 -10.84
CA ALA A 51 -3.35 -14.67 -10.17
C ALA A 51 -3.34 -15.04 -8.68
N PHE A 52 -4.48 -14.92 -7.99
CA PHE A 52 -4.61 -15.34 -6.59
C PHE A 52 -4.46 -16.85 -6.43
N ARG A 53 -5.11 -17.66 -7.27
CA ARG A 53 -5.05 -19.13 -7.21
C ARG A 53 -3.67 -19.68 -7.50
N SER A 54 -3.02 -19.15 -8.53
CA SER A 54 -1.67 -19.57 -8.96
C SER A 54 -0.53 -18.98 -8.14
N GLU A 55 -0.81 -18.05 -7.20
CA GLU A 55 0.21 -17.29 -6.45
C GLU A 55 1.24 -16.64 -7.39
N ALA A 56 0.75 -16.00 -8.42
CA ALA A 56 1.55 -15.38 -9.46
C ALA A 56 1.02 -13.98 -9.80
N ALA A 57 1.94 -13.11 -10.22
CA ALA A 57 1.61 -11.84 -10.85
C ALA A 57 2.30 -11.78 -12.22
N ASP A 58 1.62 -11.20 -13.20
CA ASP A 58 2.20 -10.92 -14.50
C ASP A 58 3.12 -9.69 -14.39
N PRO A 59 4.45 -9.81 -14.59
CA PRO A 59 5.36 -8.66 -14.54
C PRO A 59 5.03 -7.59 -15.58
N ALA A 60 4.33 -7.94 -16.67
CA ALA A 60 3.88 -6.97 -17.67
C ALA A 60 2.91 -5.92 -17.11
N LEU A 61 2.28 -6.19 -15.97
CA LEU A 61 1.42 -5.21 -15.27
C LEU A 61 2.18 -3.93 -14.90
N PHE A 62 3.50 -3.99 -14.62
CA PHE A 62 4.27 -2.78 -14.33
C PHE A 62 4.30 -1.83 -15.53
N ARG A 63 4.49 -2.33 -16.75
CA ARG A 63 4.42 -1.51 -17.97
C ARG A 63 3.02 -0.94 -18.20
N ILE A 64 1.99 -1.72 -17.87
CA ILE A 64 0.59 -1.29 -17.98
C ILE A 64 0.30 -0.18 -16.95
N PHE A 65 0.77 -0.32 -15.70
CA PHE A 65 0.68 0.74 -14.68
C PHE A 65 1.47 1.98 -15.10
N GLY A 66 2.68 1.81 -15.66
CA GLY A 66 3.49 2.92 -16.15
C GLY A 66 2.83 3.69 -17.29
N ALA A 67 2.26 2.98 -18.26
CA ALA A 67 1.54 3.59 -19.39
C ALA A 67 0.30 4.41 -18.93
N MET A 68 -0.30 4.04 -17.80
CA MET A 68 -1.40 4.78 -17.16
C MET A 68 -0.93 5.91 -16.23
N GLY A 69 0.39 6.12 -16.07
CA GLY A 69 0.95 7.12 -15.16
C GLY A 69 0.71 6.83 -13.67
N LEU A 70 0.46 5.58 -13.29
CA LEU A 70 0.17 5.19 -11.90
C LEU A 70 1.43 4.96 -11.08
N LEU A 71 2.59 4.74 -11.72
CA LEU A 71 3.89 4.56 -11.04
C LEU A 71 4.55 5.91 -10.80
N GLY A 72 4.97 6.16 -9.56
CA GLY A 72 5.59 7.43 -9.19
C GLY A 72 4.67 8.64 -9.37
N SER A 73 3.36 8.47 -9.20
CA SER A 73 2.33 9.48 -9.48
C SER A 73 2.57 10.83 -8.79
N SER A 74 3.16 10.86 -7.59
CA SER A 74 3.49 12.09 -6.84
C SER A 74 4.91 12.62 -7.09
N LEU A 75 5.75 11.93 -7.89
CA LEU A 75 7.09 12.40 -8.22
C LEU A 75 7.07 13.40 -9.38
N PRO A 76 8.08 14.29 -9.49
CA PRO A 76 8.14 15.28 -10.57
C PRO A 76 8.16 14.66 -11.97
N SER A 77 7.50 15.32 -12.91
CA SER A 77 7.40 14.89 -14.31
C SER A 77 8.73 14.84 -15.04
N GLU A 78 9.71 15.65 -14.63
CA GLU A 78 11.07 15.62 -15.21
C GLU A 78 11.79 14.27 -15.04
N TYR A 79 11.34 13.45 -14.07
CA TYR A 79 11.82 12.08 -13.84
C TYR A 79 10.82 11.01 -14.27
N GLY A 80 9.80 11.39 -15.04
CA GLY A 80 8.76 10.46 -15.50
C GLY A 80 7.59 10.26 -14.53
N GLY A 81 7.58 10.98 -13.40
CA GLY A 81 6.47 10.95 -12.44
C GLY A 81 5.25 11.75 -12.91
N GLY A 82 4.15 11.64 -12.20
CA GLY A 82 2.89 12.32 -12.53
C GLY A 82 2.81 13.77 -12.02
N GLY A 83 3.62 14.18 -11.04
CA GLY A 83 3.53 15.48 -10.37
C GLY A 83 2.19 15.70 -9.65
N LEU A 84 1.48 14.62 -9.31
CA LEU A 84 0.12 14.67 -8.76
C LEU A 84 0.12 14.86 -7.25
N SER A 85 -1.01 15.34 -6.71
CA SER A 85 -1.24 15.54 -5.28
C SER A 85 -1.22 14.22 -4.50
N HIS A 86 -1.06 14.31 -3.17
CA HIS A 86 -1.18 13.14 -2.30
C HIS A 86 -2.59 12.57 -2.30
N VAL A 87 -3.62 13.41 -2.46
CA VAL A 87 -5.01 12.94 -2.61
C VAL A 87 -5.14 12.07 -3.85
N CYS A 88 -4.57 12.47 -4.98
CA CYS A 88 -4.53 11.67 -6.21
C CYS A 88 -3.87 10.29 -5.97
N TYR A 89 -2.71 10.25 -5.30
CA TYR A 89 -2.06 8.98 -4.94
C TYR A 89 -2.95 8.10 -4.05
N GLY A 90 -3.63 8.70 -3.08
CA GLY A 90 -4.60 8.00 -2.22
C GLY A 90 -5.76 7.39 -3.01
N LEU A 91 -6.34 8.15 -3.93
CA LEU A 91 -7.44 7.69 -4.80
C LEU A 91 -7.01 6.54 -5.71
N ILE A 92 -5.79 6.61 -6.30
CA ILE A 92 -5.20 5.51 -7.06
C ILE A 92 -5.10 4.26 -6.19
N ALA A 93 -4.51 4.38 -4.99
CA ALA A 93 -4.36 3.26 -4.06
C ALA A 93 -5.71 2.62 -3.69
N ARG A 94 -6.75 3.44 -3.43
CA ARG A 94 -8.11 2.99 -3.14
C ARG A 94 -8.70 2.18 -4.28
N GLU A 95 -8.68 2.69 -5.51
CA GLU A 95 -9.29 2.02 -6.66
C GLU A 95 -8.55 0.72 -7.02
N VAL A 96 -7.23 0.68 -6.94
CA VAL A 96 -6.44 -0.54 -7.20
C VAL A 96 -6.68 -1.59 -6.12
N GLU A 97 -6.75 -1.21 -4.84
CA GLU A 97 -6.97 -2.17 -3.74
C GLU A 97 -8.44 -2.64 -3.63
N ARG A 98 -9.38 -1.92 -4.21
CA ARG A 98 -10.75 -2.43 -4.45
C ARG A 98 -10.74 -3.73 -5.25
N VAL A 99 -9.73 -3.92 -6.10
CA VAL A 99 -9.53 -5.17 -6.83
C VAL A 99 -8.72 -6.15 -5.99
N ASP A 100 -7.50 -5.76 -5.54
CA ASP A 100 -6.65 -6.62 -4.74
C ASP A 100 -5.51 -5.86 -4.05
N SER A 101 -5.25 -6.19 -2.78
CA SER A 101 -4.16 -5.59 -2.01
C SER A 101 -2.77 -5.92 -2.57
N GLY A 102 -2.62 -7.06 -3.26
CA GLY A 102 -1.35 -7.42 -3.89
C GLY A 102 -1.01 -6.49 -5.05
N TYR A 103 -1.98 -6.13 -5.89
CA TYR A 103 -1.78 -5.17 -6.97
C TYR A 103 -1.45 -3.77 -6.44
N ARG A 104 -2.15 -3.31 -5.38
CA ARG A 104 -1.80 -2.05 -4.73
C ARG A 104 -0.39 -2.11 -4.13
N SER A 105 0.02 -3.24 -3.55
CA SER A 105 1.36 -3.42 -3.01
C SER A 105 2.44 -3.31 -4.09
N MET A 106 2.25 -3.91 -5.27
CA MET A 106 3.16 -3.77 -6.41
C MET A 106 3.38 -2.29 -6.77
N LEU A 107 2.29 -1.52 -6.91
CA LEU A 107 2.33 -0.09 -7.22
C LEU A 107 3.01 0.73 -6.11
N SER A 108 2.66 0.46 -4.85
CA SER A 108 3.18 1.19 -3.69
C SER A 108 4.68 0.94 -3.48
N VAL A 109 5.15 -0.30 -3.61
CA VAL A 109 6.57 -0.63 -3.50
C VAL A 109 7.37 0.09 -4.58
N GLN A 110 6.92 0.02 -5.83
CA GLN A 110 7.58 0.73 -6.93
C GLN A 110 7.67 2.24 -6.66
N SER A 111 6.56 2.88 -6.33
CA SER A 111 6.45 4.34 -6.21
C SER A 111 7.07 4.87 -4.91
N SER A 112 6.64 4.35 -3.75
CA SER A 112 6.98 4.91 -2.44
C SER A 112 8.25 4.32 -1.83
N LEU A 113 8.62 3.08 -2.17
CA LEU A 113 9.73 2.39 -1.53
C LEU A 113 10.97 2.25 -2.44
N VAL A 114 10.82 2.41 -3.77
CA VAL A 114 11.94 2.36 -4.71
C VAL A 114 12.18 3.72 -5.36
N MET A 115 11.18 4.29 -6.03
CA MET A 115 11.36 5.57 -6.71
C MET A 115 11.57 6.74 -5.73
N LEU A 116 10.79 6.80 -4.65
CA LEU A 116 10.91 7.86 -3.66
C LEU A 116 12.29 7.94 -3.00
N PRO A 117 12.92 6.87 -2.47
CA PRO A 117 14.26 6.96 -1.90
C PRO A 117 15.33 7.36 -2.92
N ILE A 118 15.24 6.92 -4.17
CA ILE A 118 16.15 7.36 -5.25
C ILE A 118 15.95 8.85 -5.51
N TYR A 119 14.71 9.33 -5.56
CA TYR A 119 14.41 10.75 -5.71
C TYR A 119 14.91 11.59 -4.54
N ALA A 120 14.58 11.18 -3.30
CA ALA A 120 14.84 11.98 -2.10
C ALA A 120 16.32 11.96 -1.67
N PHE A 121 17.00 10.82 -1.84
CA PHE A 121 18.32 10.59 -1.25
C PHE A 121 19.42 10.35 -2.30
N GLY A 122 19.05 10.16 -3.55
CA GLY A 122 19.99 9.91 -4.64
C GLY A 122 20.64 11.17 -5.19
N THR A 123 21.69 10.97 -5.97
CA THR A 123 22.31 12.00 -6.82
C THR A 123 21.44 12.28 -8.04
N GLU A 124 21.70 13.40 -8.72
CA GLU A 124 21.02 13.73 -9.97
C GLU A 124 21.27 12.65 -11.06
N ALA A 125 22.49 12.09 -11.12
CA ALA A 125 22.82 11.00 -12.03
C ALA A 125 21.97 9.76 -11.76
N GLN A 126 21.80 9.36 -10.48
CA GLN A 126 20.94 8.25 -10.09
C GLN A 126 19.47 8.52 -10.44
N ARG A 127 18.94 9.72 -10.16
CA ARG A 127 17.56 10.09 -10.51
C ARG A 127 17.29 9.93 -12.00
N ARG A 128 18.16 10.52 -12.86
CA ARG A 128 18.03 10.45 -14.32
C ARG A 128 18.21 9.05 -14.88
N HIS A 129 19.01 8.22 -14.24
CA HIS A 129 19.23 6.85 -14.66
C HIS A 129 18.09 5.91 -14.34
N TYR A 130 17.61 5.94 -13.08
CA TYR A 130 16.65 4.95 -12.57
C TYR A 130 15.19 5.37 -12.73
N LEU A 131 14.84 6.62 -12.38
CA LEU A 131 13.44 7.00 -12.22
C LEU A 131 12.60 6.91 -13.49
N PRO A 132 13.06 7.33 -14.70
CA PRO A 132 12.23 7.22 -15.91
C PRO A 132 11.89 5.76 -16.27
N ARG A 133 12.82 4.81 -16.06
CA ARG A 133 12.60 3.40 -16.34
C ARG A 133 11.70 2.73 -15.32
N LEU A 134 11.80 3.15 -14.06
CA LEU A 134 10.89 2.70 -13.01
C LEU A 134 9.48 3.28 -13.19
N ALA A 135 9.35 4.55 -13.61
CA ALA A 135 8.07 5.20 -13.87
C ALA A 135 7.32 4.59 -15.06
N SER A 136 8.04 4.23 -16.12
CA SER A 136 7.46 3.53 -17.29
C SER A 136 7.14 2.05 -17.01
N GLY A 137 7.59 1.50 -15.88
CA GLY A 137 7.48 0.08 -15.57
C GLY A 137 8.38 -0.81 -16.47
N GLU A 138 9.36 -0.23 -17.15
CA GLU A 138 10.40 -0.96 -17.86
C GLU A 138 11.26 -1.75 -16.88
N TRP A 139 11.62 -1.12 -15.77
CA TRP A 139 12.30 -1.74 -14.63
C TRP A 139 11.38 -1.89 -13.44
N ILE A 140 11.52 -3.02 -12.76
CA ILE A 140 10.80 -3.36 -11.53
C ILE A 140 11.75 -3.20 -10.36
N GLY A 141 11.29 -2.54 -9.31
CA GLY A 141 12.08 -2.34 -8.11
C GLY A 141 11.55 -3.11 -6.89
N CYS A 142 12.46 -3.35 -5.94
CA CYS A 142 12.12 -3.87 -4.61
C CYS A 142 12.87 -3.12 -3.50
N PHE A 143 12.39 -3.29 -2.25
CA PHE A 143 12.87 -2.55 -1.08
C PHE A 143 13.29 -3.52 0.04
N GLY A 144 14.58 -3.66 0.24
CA GLY A 144 15.19 -4.59 1.19
C GLY A 144 15.49 -3.93 2.55
N LEU A 145 14.52 -3.95 3.47
CA LEU A 145 14.72 -3.47 4.86
C LEU A 145 14.66 -4.62 5.85
N THR A 146 13.53 -5.35 5.88
CA THR A 146 13.23 -6.41 6.84
C THR A 146 14.17 -7.59 6.72
N GLU A 147 14.67 -8.10 7.87
CA GLU A 147 15.48 -9.30 7.97
C GLU A 147 14.73 -10.42 8.71
N PRO A 148 15.16 -11.69 8.60
CA PRO A 148 14.49 -12.79 9.30
C PRO A 148 14.33 -12.55 10.81
N ASP A 149 15.34 -11.97 11.47
CA ASP A 149 15.33 -11.70 12.91
C ASP A 149 14.94 -10.25 13.28
N HIS A 150 14.73 -9.37 12.29
CA HIS A 150 14.53 -7.93 12.50
C HIS A 150 13.39 -7.38 11.62
N GLY A 151 12.16 -7.62 12.08
CA GLY A 151 10.93 -7.09 11.45
C GLY A 151 10.52 -5.74 12.06
N SER A 152 9.92 -5.78 13.25
CA SER A 152 9.45 -4.58 13.97
C SER A 152 10.61 -3.73 14.56
N ASP A 153 11.80 -4.30 14.66
CA ASP A 153 13.05 -3.61 15.04
C ASP A 153 14.05 -3.60 13.87
N PRO A 154 13.84 -2.76 12.83
CA PRO A 154 14.79 -2.68 11.73
C PRO A 154 16.12 -2.06 12.10
N GLY A 155 16.22 -1.38 13.24
CA GLY A 155 17.46 -0.86 13.79
C GLY A 155 18.47 -1.95 14.19
N GLY A 156 17.95 -3.12 14.54
CA GLY A 156 18.76 -4.31 14.86
C GLY A 156 19.38 -5.01 13.65
N MET A 157 19.09 -4.59 12.39
CA MET A 157 19.53 -5.28 11.16
C MET A 157 21.00 -5.70 11.22
N ARG A 158 21.29 -6.85 10.61
CA ARG A 158 22.63 -7.46 10.55
C ARG A 158 23.32 -7.33 9.20
N THR A 159 22.56 -7.04 8.13
CA THR A 159 23.14 -6.78 6.79
C THR A 159 24.17 -5.66 6.87
N ARG A 160 25.35 -5.91 6.32
CA ARG A 160 26.50 -5.00 6.35
C ARG A 160 26.96 -4.62 4.97
N ALA A 161 27.44 -3.39 4.86
CA ALA A 161 28.15 -2.84 3.72
C ALA A 161 29.55 -2.45 4.17
N THR A 162 30.55 -3.27 3.84
CA THR A 162 31.95 -3.04 4.18
C THR A 162 32.62 -2.27 3.07
N ALA A 163 33.31 -1.17 3.37
CA ALA A 163 34.03 -0.38 2.40
C ALA A 163 35.21 -1.14 1.78
N VAL A 164 35.33 -1.06 0.46
CA VAL A 164 36.41 -1.67 -0.32
C VAL A 164 36.87 -0.68 -1.41
N PRO A 165 38.04 -0.86 -2.05
CA PRO A 165 38.42 0.00 -3.16
C PRO A 165 37.35 0.07 -4.25
N GLY A 166 36.89 1.28 -4.55
CA GLY A 166 35.88 1.55 -5.61
C GLY A 166 34.42 1.34 -5.20
N GLY A 167 34.11 0.96 -3.95
CA GLY A 167 32.73 0.76 -3.51
C GLY A 167 32.58 0.03 -2.19
N PHE A 168 31.62 -0.87 -2.16
CA PHE A 168 31.23 -1.61 -0.94
C PHE A 168 31.03 -3.10 -1.25
N LYS A 169 31.22 -3.94 -0.25
CA LYS A 169 30.77 -5.34 -0.24
C LYS A 169 29.57 -5.49 0.68
N LEU A 170 28.43 -5.87 0.12
CA LEU A 170 27.21 -6.13 0.88
C LEU A 170 27.08 -7.61 1.19
N HIS A 171 26.84 -7.91 2.48
CA HIS A 171 26.65 -9.26 3.00
C HIS A 171 25.46 -9.31 3.95
N GLY A 172 24.57 -10.29 3.77
CA GLY A 172 23.37 -10.48 4.59
C GLY A 172 22.17 -10.93 3.78
N SER A 173 20.99 -10.90 4.41
CA SER A 173 19.73 -11.27 3.77
C SER A 173 18.59 -10.38 4.19
N LYS A 174 17.60 -10.23 3.28
CA LYS A 174 16.32 -9.57 3.53
C LYS A 174 15.19 -10.55 3.22
N THR A 175 14.09 -10.47 3.95
CA THR A 175 12.96 -11.39 3.80
C THR A 175 11.64 -10.63 3.68
N TRP A 176 10.61 -11.30 3.15
CA TRP A 176 9.29 -10.72 2.88
C TRP A 176 9.33 -9.53 1.90
N ILE A 177 10.21 -9.58 0.93
CA ILE A 177 10.44 -8.48 0.00
C ILE A 177 9.55 -8.63 -1.24
N SER A 178 8.55 -7.76 -1.34
CA SER A 178 7.69 -7.68 -2.51
C SER A 178 8.52 -7.36 -3.75
N ASN A 179 8.20 -8.01 -4.85
CA ASN A 179 8.85 -7.90 -6.16
C ASN A 179 10.27 -8.47 -6.24
N ALA A 180 10.97 -8.84 -5.15
CA ALA A 180 12.38 -9.24 -5.20
C ALA A 180 12.70 -10.31 -6.28
N PRO A 181 11.89 -11.38 -6.45
CA PRO A 181 12.19 -12.42 -7.47
C PRO A 181 12.14 -11.93 -8.92
N ILE A 182 11.48 -10.80 -9.18
CA ILE A 182 11.30 -10.22 -10.54
C ILE A 182 11.94 -8.85 -10.67
N ALA A 183 12.63 -8.35 -9.62
CA ALA A 183 13.20 -7.01 -9.60
C ALA A 183 14.41 -6.88 -10.52
N ASP A 184 14.53 -5.72 -11.15
CA ASP A 184 15.71 -5.26 -11.88
C ASP A 184 16.56 -4.35 -10.99
N VAL A 185 15.93 -3.64 -10.02
CA VAL A 185 16.56 -2.67 -9.11
C VAL A 185 16.19 -3.02 -7.67
N PHE A 186 17.20 -3.08 -6.80
CA PHE A 186 17.04 -3.42 -5.38
C PHE A 186 17.53 -2.24 -4.54
N VAL A 187 16.65 -1.56 -3.82
CA VAL A 187 17.03 -0.56 -2.81
C VAL A 187 17.21 -1.30 -1.48
N VAL A 188 18.45 -1.44 -1.04
CA VAL A 188 18.81 -2.24 0.14
C VAL A 188 19.37 -1.35 1.25
N TRP A 189 18.87 -1.54 2.47
CA TRP A 189 19.36 -0.85 3.67
C TRP A 189 20.30 -1.76 4.42
N ALA A 190 21.52 -1.25 4.72
CA ALA A 190 22.58 -1.98 5.40
C ALA A 190 23.36 -1.08 6.34
N LYS A 191 23.99 -1.66 7.38
CA LYS A 191 24.93 -0.96 8.26
C LYS A 191 26.30 -0.86 7.61
N ASN A 192 26.86 0.35 7.55
CA ASN A 192 28.25 0.56 7.15
C ASN A 192 29.24 0.18 8.27
N ASP A 193 30.56 0.33 8.05
CA ASP A 193 31.60 -0.01 9.01
C ASP A 193 31.50 0.77 10.34
N ALA A 194 30.90 1.97 10.30
CA ALA A 194 30.61 2.77 11.51
C ALA A 194 29.28 2.37 12.21
N GLY A 195 28.61 1.31 11.76
CA GLY A 195 27.33 0.87 12.28
C GLY A 195 26.13 1.73 11.90
N LYS A 196 26.30 2.73 11.03
CA LYS A 196 25.23 3.60 10.54
C LYS A 196 24.48 2.94 9.40
N ILE A 197 23.16 3.03 9.41
CA ILE A 197 22.30 2.52 8.31
C ILE A 197 22.38 3.48 7.12
N ARG A 198 22.65 2.90 5.94
CA ARG A 198 22.77 3.59 4.65
C ARG A 198 21.93 2.85 3.62
N GLY A 199 21.55 3.53 2.54
CA GLY A 199 20.82 2.95 1.41
C GLY A 199 21.75 2.67 0.23
N TYR A 200 21.58 1.53 -0.41
CA TYR A 200 22.37 1.10 -1.57
C TYR A 200 21.44 0.63 -2.69
N ILE A 201 21.79 0.96 -3.92
CA ILE A 201 21.09 0.48 -5.11
C ILE A 201 21.89 -0.69 -5.66
N LEU A 202 21.26 -1.86 -5.79
CA LEU A 202 21.84 -3.01 -6.45
C LEU A 202 21.08 -3.28 -7.75
N ASP A 203 21.80 -3.64 -8.79
CA ASP A 203 21.20 -4.01 -10.06
C ASP A 203 21.13 -5.53 -10.20
N LYS A 204 20.12 -6.00 -10.90
CA LYS A 204 19.95 -7.41 -11.26
C LYS A 204 21.20 -7.96 -11.93
N GLY A 205 21.61 -9.15 -11.55
CA GLY A 205 22.78 -9.83 -12.13
C GLY A 205 24.10 -9.49 -11.46
N MET A 206 24.14 -8.62 -10.45
CA MET A 206 25.35 -8.44 -9.63
C MET A 206 25.77 -9.77 -9.04
N ARG A 207 27.07 -10.10 -9.14
CA ARG A 207 27.63 -11.38 -8.64
C ARG A 207 27.41 -11.50 -7.14
N GLY A 208 26.85 -12.61 -6.68
CA GLY A 208 26.56 -12.89 -5.27
C GLY A 208 25.15 -12.43 -4.82
N LEU A 209 24.38 -11.77 -5.71
CA LEU A 209 22.99 -11.40 -5.47
C LEU A 209 22.05 -12.49 -5.97
N SER A 210 21.11 -12.91 -5.13
CA SER A 210 20.00 -13.79 -5.54
C SER A 210 18.70 -13.37 -4.82
N ALA A 211 17.56 -13.70 -5.42
CA ALA A 211 16.25 -13.31 -4.90
C ALA A 211 15.24 -14.48 -5.02
N PRO A 212 15.35 -15.54 -4.19
CA PRO A 212 14.43 -16.66 -4.23
C PRO A 212 13.01 -16.25 -3.82
N LYS A 213 12.01 -16.86 -4.47
CA LYS A 213 10.59 -16.65 -4.16
C LYS A 213 10.22 -17.33 -2.84
N ILE A 214 9.39 -16.67 -2.04
CA ILE A 214 8.67 -17.25 -0.91
C ILE A 214 7.33 -17.76 -1.45
N GLU A 215 7.06 -19.04 -1.27
CA GLU A 215 5.83 -19.71 -1.71
C GLU A 215 4.91 -20.04 -0.53
N GLY A 216 3.63 -20.31 -0.82
CA GLY A 216 2.66 -20.76 0.17
C GLY A 216 2.06 -19.65 1.01
N LYS A 217 2.17 -18.37 0.59
CA LYS A 217 1.45 -17.28 1.25
C LYS A 217 -0.07 -17.46 1.11
N VAL A 218 -0.80 -17.23 2.18
CA VAL A 218 -2.26 -17.27 2.16
C VAL A 218 -2.89 -15.92 1.79
N GLY A 219 -2.17 -14.82 1.96
CA GLY A 219 -2.55 -13.47 1.55
C GLY A 219 -1.54 -12.83 0.61
N LEU A 220 -1.94 -11.74 -0.06
CA LEU A 220 -1.16 -11.04 -1.10
C LEU A 220 -0.61 -11.99 -2.18
N ARG A 221 -1.39 -12.98 -2.56
CA ARG A 221 -0.94 -14.01 -3.52
C ARG A 221 -0.75 -13.46 -4.94
N THR A 222 -1.39 -12.33 -5.27
CA THR A 222 -1.19 -11.60 -6.52
C THR A 222 0.06 -10.73 -6.53
N SER A 223 0.85 -10.70 -5.44
CA SER A 223 2.12 -10.00 -5.35
C SER A 223 3.24 -11.00 -5.11
N ILE A 224 4.19 -11.07 -6.05
CA ILE A 224 5.36 -11.94 -5.91
C ILE A 224 6.23 -11.39 -4.77
N THR A 225 6.56 -12.27 -3.82
CA THR A 225 7.34 -11.93 -2.63
C THR A 225 8.51 -12.89 -2.52
N GLY A 226 9.67 -12.40 -2.09
CA GLY A 226 10.86 -13.23 -1.97
C GLY A 226 11.80 -12.75 -0.89
N GLU A 227 13.00 -13.28 -0.94
CA GLU A 227 14.15 -12.86 -0.16
C GLU A 227 15.13 -12.09 -1.05
N ILE A 228 16.05 -11.34 -0.43
CA ILE A 228 17.26 -10.82 -1.09
C ILE A 228 18.42 -11.43 -0.34
N VAL A 229 19.21 -12.26 -1.01
CA VAL A 229 20.39 -12.91 -0.42
C VAL A 229 21.63 -12.33 -1.07
N MET A 230 22.55 -11.82 -0.23
CA MET A 230 23.77 -11.14 -0.65
C MET A 230 24.99 -11.84 -0.06
N HIS A 231 25.81 -12.39 -0.94
CA HIS A 231 27.11 -13.01 -0.59
C HIS A 231 28.25 -12.17 -1.14
N ASP A 232 28.71 -11.19 -0.36
CA ASP A 232 29.80 -10.27 -0.72
C ASP A 232 29.58 -9.57 -2.08
N VAL A 233 28.35 -9.10 -2.29
CA VAL A 233 27.98 -8.39 -3.52
C VAL A 233 28.76 -7.09 -3.60
N PHE A 234 29.59 -6.94 -4.64
CA PHE A 234 30.26 -5.67 -4.90
C PHE A 234 29.28 -4.64 -5.45
N VAL A 235 29.17 -3.51 -4.75
CA VAL A 235 28.33 -2.37 -5.10
C VAL A 235 29.24 -1.17 -5.33
N PRO A 236 29.26 -0.57 -6.53
CA PRO A 236 30.07 0.61 -6.84
C PRO A 236 29.73 1.79 -5.89
N ALA A 237 30.71 2.67 -5.64
CA ALA A 237 30.55 3.79 -4.71
C ALA A 237 29.43 4.76 -5.11
N ASP A 238 29.19 4.94 -6.40
CA ASP A 238 28.12 5.79 -6.97
C ASP A 238 26.72 5.15 -6.88
N HIS A 239 26.59 3.93 -6.37
CA HIS A 239 25.33 3.26 -6.07
C HIS A 239 24.86 3.45 -4.61
N GLU A 240 25.66 4.07 -3.73
CA GLU A 240 25.18 4.51 -2.42
C GLU A 240 24.20 5.68 -2.61
N LEU A 241 23.15 5.73 -1.78
CA LEU A 241 22.25 6.89 -1.65
C LEU A 241 22.89 7.90 -0.69
N PRO A 242 23.58 8.93 -1.18
CA PRO A 242 24.49 9.73 -0.35
C PRO A 242 23.77 10.56 0.72
N ASN A 243 22.50 10.91 0.47
CA ASN A 243 21.72 11.77 1.37
C ASN A 243 20.87 10.97 2.37
N ALA A 244 20.99 9.63 2.40
CA ALA A 244 20.28 8.78 3.35
C ALA A 244 21.18 8.46 4.55
N GLU A 245 20.73 8.79 5.76
CA GLU A 245 21.43 8.45 6.99
C GLU A 245 20.49 7.96 8.09
N GLY A 246 20.84 6.81 8.68
CA GLY A 246 20.08 6.19 9.77
C GLY A 246 18.70 5.70 9.35
N LEU A 247 17.84 5.44 10.34
CA LEU A 247 16.47 4.97 10.10
C LEU A 247 15.54 6.05 9.50
N LYS A 248 15.93 7.32 9.52
CA LYS A 248 15.12 8.39 8.90
C LYS A 248 14.91 8.13 7.40
N GLY A 249 15.92 7.57 6.71
CA GLY A 249 15.81 7.22 5.29
C GLY A 249 14.66 6.27 5.00
N PRO A 250 14.73 5.01 5.48
CA PRO A 250 13.68 4.02 5.22
C PRO A 250 12.32 4.44 5.82
N PHE A 251 12.30 5.14 6.96
CA PHE A 251 11.04 5.56 7.59
C PHE A 251 10.30 6.67 6.81
N ALA A 252 11.02 7.56 6.14
CA ALA A 252 10.40 8.53 5.23
C ALA A 252 9.66 7.82 4.08
N CYS A 253 10.28 6.78 3.50
CA CYS A 253 9.68 5.96 2.47
C CYS A 253 8.44 5.21 2.96
N LEU A 254 8.56 4.56 4.13
CA LEU A 254 7.44 3.86 4.77
C LEU A 254 6.28 4.81 5.12
N ASN A 255 6.56 6.07 5.52
CA ASN A 255 5.52 7.04 5.81
C ASN A 255 4.68 7.37 4.57
N SER A 256 5.30 7.49 3.40
CA SER A 256 4.59 7.65 2.13
C SER A 256 3.76 6.42 1.77
N ALA A 257 4.34 5.22 1.86
CA ALA A 257 3.64 3.97 1.55
C ALA A 257 2.44 3.73 2.49
N ARG A 258 2.59 3.96 3.79
CA ARG A 258 1.54 3.81 4.82
C ARG A 258 0.32 4.69 4.55
N TYR A 259 0.51 5.88 4.01
CA TYR A 259 -0.59 6.75 3.59
C TYR A 259 -1.42 6.08 2.48
N GLY A 260 -0.78 5.54 1.45
CA GLY A 260 -1.46 4.79 0.39
C GLY A 260 -2.14 3.51 0.90
N ILE A 261 -1.53 2.82 1.89
CA ILE A 261 -2.13 1.65 2.55
C ILE A 261 -3.44 2.02 3.26
N ALA A 262 -3.51 3.15 3.94
CA ALA A 262 -4.72 3.57 4.64
C ALA A 262 -5.91 3.75 3.66
N TRP A 263 -5.68 4.39 2.52
CA TRP A 263 -6.67 4.52 1.46
C TRP A 263 -7.06 3.18 0.84
N GLY A 264 -6.04 2.38 0.50
CA GLY A 264 -6.25 1.09 -0.17
C GLY A 264 -7.05 0.10 0.67
N ALA A 265 -6.73 -0.03 1.96
CA ALA A 265 -7.45 -0.91 2.87
C ALA A 265 -8.96 -0.58 2.92
N LEU A 266 -9.31 0.72 2.90
CA LEU A 266 -10.71 1.14 2.85
C LEU A 266 -11.36 0.80 1.51
N GLY A 267 -10.61 0.87 0.39
CA GLY A 267 -11.09 0.40 -0.91
C GLY A 267 -11.43 -1.10 -0.90
N ALA A 268 -10.57 -1.93 -0.31
CA ALA A 268 -10.87 -3.36 -0.11
C ALA A 268 -12.10 -3.57 0.78
N ALA A 269 -12.24 -2.78 1.85
CA ALA A 269 -13.41 -2.80 2.72
C ALA A 269 -14.70 -2.45 1.97
N GLU A 270 -14.69 -1.43 1.11
CA GLU A 270 -15.83 -1.06 0.27
C GLU A 270 -16.26 -2.20 -0.64
N THR A 271 -15.30 -2.89 -1.28
CA THR A 271 -15.63 -4.06 -2.13
C THR A 271 -16.28 -5.17 -1.30
N CYS A 272 -15.76 -5.47 -0.11
CA CYS A 272 -16.36 -6.46 0.78
C CYS A 272 -17.79 -6.05 1.22
N TRP A 273 -17.97 -4.78 1.58
CA TRP A 273 -19.26 -4.23 2.00
C TRP A 273 -20.29 -4.28 0.88
N HIS A 274 -19.95 -3.80 -0.33
CA HIS A 274 -20.87 -3.80 -1.48
C HIS A 274 -21.24 -5.23 -1.89
N THR A 275 -20.27 -6.15 -1.91
CA THR A 275 -20.52 -7.58 -2.19
C THR A 275 -21.46 -8.20 -1.16
N ALA A 276 -21.20 -7.98 0.13
CA ALA A 276 -22.04 -8.50 1.20
C ALA A 276 -23.45 -7.90 1.16
N ARG A 277 -23.57 -6.58 0.95
CA ARG A 277 -24.86 -5.90 0.81
C ARG A 277 -25.69 -6.49 -0.31
N GLN A 278 -25.11 -6.64 -1.51
CA GLN A 278 -25.85 -7.21 -2.64
C GLN A 278 -26.27 -8.65 -2.36
N TYR A 279 -25.33 -9.45 -1.81
CA TYR A 279 -25.61 -10.84 -1.47
C TYR A 279 -26.80 -10.99 -0.50
N VAL A 280 -26.87 -10.20 0.57
CA VAL A 280 -27.95 -10.33 1.57
C VAL A 280 -29.29 -9.78 1.08
N LEU A 281 -29.31 -8.90 0.06
CA LEU A 281 -30.52 -8.48 -0.62
C LEU A 281 -31.10 -9.60 -1.51
N ASP A 282 -30.23 -10.33 -2.20
CA ASP A 282 -30.61 -11.36 -3.16
C ASP A 282 -30.89 -12.72 -2.48
N ARG A 283 -30.10 -13.08 -1.47
CA ARG A 283 -30.19 -14.36 -0.77
C ARG A 283 -31.39 -14.40 0.16
N LYS A 284 -32.27 -15.37 -0.05
CA LYS A 284 -33.45 -15.60 0.79
C LYS A 284 -33.26 -16.84 1.70
N GLN A 285 -33.64 -16.70 2.95
CA GLN A 285 -33.82 -17.79 3.92
C GLN A 285 -35.07 -17.51 4.74
N PHE A 286 -35.75 -18.55 5.20
CA PHE A 286 -37.03 -18.42 5.94
C PHE A 286 -38.04 -17.56 5.18
N GLY A 287 -38.10 -17.66 3.85
CA GLY A 287 -39.06 -16.97 2.97
C GLY A 287 -38.78 -15.48 2.70
N ARG A 288 -37.68 -14.90 3.22
CA ARG A 288 -37.37 -13.45 3.05
C ARG A 288 -35.87 -13.21 2.83
N PRO A 289 -35.48 -12.05 2.27
CA PRO A 289 -34.07 -11.69 2.11
C PRO A 289 -33.33 -11.68 3.46
N LEU A 290 -32.06 -12.08 3.46
CA LEU A 290 -31.21 -12.00 4.67
C LEU A 290 -31.12 -10.59 5.21
N ALA A 291 -31.17 -9.57 4.34
CA ALA A 291 -31.20 -8.15 4.70
C ALA A 291 -32.37 -7.75 5.62
N ALA A 292 -33.44 -8.55 5.71
CA ALA A 292 -34.54 -8.32 6.64
C ALA A 292 -34.19 -8.69 8.10
N ASN A 293 -33.02 -9.26 8.36
CA ASN A 293 -32.55 -9.64 9.68
C ASN A 293 -31.85 -8.44 10.35
N GLN A 294 -32.24 -8.10 11.59
CA GLN A 294 -31.68 -6.98 12.33
C GLN A 294 -30.16 -7.08 12.56
N LEU A 295 -29.62 -8.29 12.79
CA LEU A 295 -28.19 -8.51 12.97
C LEU A 295 -27.41 -8.26 11.66
N VAL A 296 -28.03 -8.54 10.50
CA VAL A 296 -27.45 -8.24 9.18
C VAL A 296 -27.46 -6.73 8.94
N GLN A 297 -28.58 -6.04 9.21
CA GLN A 297 -28.66 -4.59 9.07
C GLN A 297 -27.68 -3.86 9.98
N LYS A 298 -27.50 -4.33 11.23
CA LYS A 298 -26.48 -3.78 12.14
C LYS A 298 -25.08 -3.89 11.53
N LYS A 299 -24.69 -5.06 11.01
CA LYS A 299 -23.38 -5.23 10.38
C LYS A 299 -23.18 -4.29 9.18
N LEU A 300 -24.21 -4.11 8.34
CA LEU A 300 -24.14 -3.16 7.22
C LEU A 300 -23.95 -1.71 7.70
N ALA A 301 -24.63 -1.31 8.78
CA ALA A 301 -24.49 0.02 9.36
C ALA A 301 -23.07 0.23 9.95
N ASP A 302 -22.55 -0.76 10.69
CA ASP A 302 -21.18 -0.70 11.24
C ASP A 302 -20.14 -0.56 10.10
N MET A 303 -20.25 -1.37 9.03
CA MET A 303 -19.35 -1.30 7.87
C MET A 303 -19.37 0.09 7.22
N GLN A 304 -20.57 0.60 6.91
CA GLN A 304 -20.75 1.92 6.29
C GLN A 304 -20.12 3.03 7.13
N THR A 305 -20.36 3.01 8.44
CA THR A 305 -19.88 4.03 9.38
C THR A 305 -18.35 4.08 9.38
N GLU A 306 -17.70 2.93 9.57
CA GLU A 306 -16.24 2.86 9.67
C GLU A 306 -15.54 3.23 8.35
N ILE A 307 -16.10 2.81 7.22
CA ILE A 307 -15.57 3.16 5.89
C ILE A 307 -15.70 4.66 5.64
N ALA A 308 -16.88 5.24 5.87
CA ALA A 308 -17.14 6.65 5.60
C ALA A 308 -16.24 7.57 6.46
N LEU A 309 -16.12 7.29 7.76
CA LEU A 309 -15.24 8.05 8.65
C LEU A 309 -13.77 7.89 8.28
N GLY A 310 -13.35 6.66 7.94
CA GLY A 310 -11.97 6.38 7.53
C GLY A 310 -11.58 7.12 6.25
N LEU A 311 -12.44 7.13 5.24
CA LEU A 311 -12.19 7.84 3.98
C LEU A 311 -12.10 9.36 4.18
N GLN A 312 -12.95 9.96 5.02
CA GLN A 312 -12.85 11.39 5.36
C GLN A 312 -11.54 11.72 6.06
N ALA A 313 -11.09 10.87 6.99
CA ALA A 313 -9.81 11.05 7.66
C ALA A 313 -8.62 10.93 6.67
N CYS A 314 -8.69 9.98 5.72
CA CYS A 314 -7.68 9.83 4.67
C CYS A 314 -7.64 11.06 3.74
N LEU A 315 -8.81 11.59 3.32
CA LEU A 315 -8.87 12.83 2.52
C LEU A 315 -8.25 14.00 3.27
N ARG A 316 -8.60 14.17 4.58
CA ARG A 316 -8.00 15.26 5.38
C ARG A 316 -6.48 15.15 5.48
N LEU A 317 -5.94 13.93 5.72
CA LEU A 317 -4.49 13.75 5.72
C LEU A 317 -3.87 14.06 4.35
N GLY A 318 -4.52 13.67 3.25
CA GLY A 318 -4.05 14.02 1.91
C GLY A 318 -3.92 15.52 1.71
N ARG A 319 -4.95 16.28 2.06
CA ARG A 319 -4.92 17.75 2.01
C ARG A 319 -3.80 18.35 2.89
N MET A 320 -3.63 17.82 4.11
CA MET A 320 -2.55 18.25 5.00
C MET A 320 -1.17 18.01 4.38
N LYS A 321 -0.95 16.84 3.76
CA LYS A 321 0.31 16.54 3.07
C LYS A 321 0.55 17.48 1.87
N ASP A 322 -0.48 17.81 1.11
CA ASP A 322 -0.41 18.77 0.01
C ASP A 322 -0.15 20.22 0.51
N GLU A 323 -0.57 20.54 1.74
CA GLU A 323 -0.26 21.76 2.47
C GLU A 323 1.15 21.77 3.11
N GLY A 324 1.92 20.67 2.98
CA GLY A 324 3.25 20.52 3.57
C GLY A 324 3.24 20.15 5.06
N VAL A 325 2.09 19.74 5.61
CA VAL A 325 1.95 19.27 6.99
C VAL A 325 2.07 17.75 7.01
N ASP A 326 3.26 17.25 7.34
CA ASP A 326 3.52 15.81 7.41
C ASP A 326 4.02 15.41 8.81
N ALA A 327 3.13 14.78 9.58
CA ALA A 327 3.47 14.15 10.86
C ALA A 327 3.33 12.63 10.72
N PRO A 328 4.41 11.86 10.91
CA PRO A 328 4.37 10.39 10.83
C PRO A 328 3.36 9.74 11.76
N GLU A 329 3.07 10.38 12.91
CA GLU A 329 2.08 9.93 13.88
C GLU A 329 0.66 9.95 13.29
N ILE A 330 0.31 10.97 12.49
CA ILE A 330 -1.02 11.04 11.84
C ILE A 330 -1.16 9.91 10.83
N THR A 331 -0.11 9.67 10.02
CA THR A 331 -0.09 8.54 9.09
C THR A 331 -0.19 7.20 9.83
N SER A 332 0.51 7.05 10.97
CA SER A 332 0.42 5.85 11.82
C SER A 332 -0.99 5.64 12.37
N MET A 333 -1.66 6.71 12.82
CA MET A 333 -3.04 6.66 13.30
C MET A 333 -3.98 6.17 12.21
N LEU A 334 -3.87 6.71 11.00
CA LEU A 334 -4.75 6.35 9.89
C LEU A 334 -4.46 4.94 9.36
N LYS A 335 -3.20 4.56 9.17
CA LYS A 335 -2.86 3.19 8.74
C LYS A 335 -3.39 2.17 9.74
N ARG A 336 -3.16 2.38 11.04
CA ARG A 336 -3.65 1.51 12.09
C ARG A 336 -5.18 1.38 12.04
N ASN A 337 -5.90 2.51 12.01
CA ASN A 337 -7.36 2.52 12.02
C ASN A 337 -7.92 1.88 10.73
N ALA A 338 -7.51 2.35 9.56
CA ALA A 338 -8.04 1.90 8.28
C ALA A 338 -7.83 0.39 8.07
N CYS A 339 -6.61 -0.13 8.35
CA CYS A 339 -6.34 -1.56 8.18
C CYS A 339 -7.13 -2.43 9.17
N GLY A 340 -7.19 -2.04 10.46
CA GLY A 340 -7.95 -2.77 11.47
C GLY A 340 -9.44 -2.80 11.15
N LYS A 341 -10.02 -1.66 10.78
CA LYS A 341 -11.44 -1.55 10.44
C LYS A 341 -11.78 -2.26 9.13
N ALA A 342 -10.91 -2.18 8.13
CA ALA A 342 -11.08 -2.92 6.88
C ALA A 342 -11.10 -4.44 7.12
N LEU A 343 -10.23 -4.93 8.01
CA LEU A 343 -10.19 -6.34 8.38
C LEU A 343 -11.48 -6.76 9.10
N ASP A 344 -12.00 -5.94 10.03
CA ASP A 344 -13.28 -6.18 10.70
C ASP A 344 -14.44 -6.21 9.69
N VAL A 345 -14.47 -5.28 8.73
CA VAL A 345 -15.46 -5.24 7.64
C VAL A 345 -15.39 -6.52 6.80
N ALA A 346 -14.20 -6.96 6.41
CA ALA A 346 -14.03 -8.18 5.60
C ALA A 346 -14.48 -9.43 6.37
N ARG A 347 -14.23 -9.52 7.68
CA ARG A 347 -14.72 -10.61 8.54
C ARG A 347 -16.25 -10.63 8.65
N MET A 348 -16.86 -9.45 8.83
CA MET A 348 -18.33 -9.33 8.83
C MET A 348 -18.94 -9.72 7.48
N ALA A 349 -18.34 -9.26 6.37
CA ALA A 349 -18.77 -9.62 5.02
C ALA A 349 -18.70 -11.13 4.78
N ARG A 350 -17.56 -11.76 5.12
CA ARG A 350 -17.37 -13.20 5.01
C ARG A 350 -18.44 -13.97 5.82
N ASP A 351 -18.73 -13.52 7.04
CA ASP A 351 -19.74 -14.14 7.90
C ASP A 351 -21.14 -14.01 7.28
N MET A 352 -21.49 -12.84 6.75
CA MET A 352 -22.81 -12.60 6.11
C MET A 352 -23.05 -13.45 4.85
N LEU A 353 -22.00 -13.86 4.15
CA LEU A 353 -22.09 -14.75 3.00
C LEU A 353 -22.23 -16.24 3.41
N GLY A 354 -22.08 -16.59 4.70
CA GLY A 354 -22.16 -17.96 5.20
C GLY A 354 -21.11 -18.86 4.53
N GLY A 355 -21.51 -20.06 4.06
CA GLY A 355 -20.63 -20.98 3.34
C GLY A 355 -20.02 -20.40 2.07
N ASN A 356 -20.74 -19.54 1.35
CA ASN A 356 -20.25 -18.85 0.16
C ASN A 356 -19.12 -17.86 0.48
N GLY A 357 -19.05 -17.36 1.71
CA GLY A 357 -17.99 -16.47 2.18
C GLY A 357 -16.62 -17.14 2.32
N ILE A 358 -16.54 -18.48 2.22
CA ILE A 358 -15.28 -19.24 2.26
C ILE A 358 -14.75 -19.51 0.84
N SER A 359 -15.62 -19.37 -0.19
CA SER A 359 -15.22 -19.53 -1.58
C SER A 359 -14.56 -18.27 -2.13
N ASP A 360 -13.49 -18.42 -2.90
CA ASP A 360 -12.81 -17.31 -3.59
C ASP A 360 -13.65 -16.69 -4.72
N THR A 361 -14.72 -17.34 -5.13
CA THR A 361 -15.65 -16.88 -6.19
C THR A 361 -16.26 -15.51 -5.89
N TYR A 362 -16.54 -15.23 -4.62
CA TYR A 362 -17.13 -13.95 -4.19
C TYR A 362 -16.08 -12.88 -3.88
N GLY A 363 -14.80 -13.21 -3.89
CA GLY A 363 -13.70 -12.28 -3.63
C GLY A 363 -13.52 -11.86 -2.16
N VAL A 364 -14.54 -12.00 -1.32
CA VAL A 364 -14.51 -11.53 0.08
C VAL A 364 -13.42 -12.25 0.90
N ILE A 365 -13.30 -13.57 0.79
CA ILE A 365 -12.25 -14.32 1.50
C ILE A 365 -10.84 -13.90 1.04
N ARG A 366 -10.66 -13.60 -0.25
CA ARG A 366 -9.39 -13.11 -0.79
C ARG A 366 -9.01 -11.77 -0.17
N HIS A 367 -9.96 -10.82 -0.09
CA HIS A 367 -9.74 -9.55 0.61
C HIS A 367 -9.45 -9.76 2.10
N LEU A 368 -10.15 -10.68 2.76
CA LEU A 368 -9.93 -10.96 4.18
C LEU A 368 -8.50 -11.43 4.45
N VAL A 369 -8.01 -12.45 3.73
CA VAL A 369 -6.64 -12.96 3.95
C VAL A 369 -5.58 -11.95 3.50
N ASN A 370 -5.86 -11.12 2.50
CA ASN A 370 -4.99 -10.01 2.13
C ASN A 370 -4.91 -8.96 3.26
N LEU A 371 -6.04 -8.61 3.87
CA LEU A 371 -6.11 -7.60 4.93
C LEU A 371 -5.44 -8.07 6.24
N GLU A 372 -5.35 -9.37 6.52
CA GLU A 372 -4.50 -9.90 7.60
C GLU A 372 -3.03 -9.50 7.37
N VAL A 373 -2.54 -9.58 6.13
CA VAL A 373 -1.18 -9.13 5.78
C VAL A 373 -1.06 -7.61 5.84
N VAL A 374 -2.04 -6.88 5.28
CA VAL A 374 -2.08 -5.41 5.27
C VAL A 374 -2.07 -4.83 6.70
N ASN A 375 -2.75 -5.48 7.63
CA ASN A 375 -2.75 -5.11 9.04
C ASN A 375 -1.40 -5.40 9.74
N THR A 376 -0.59 -6.31 9.17
CA THR A 376 0.66 -6.78 9.77
C THR A 376 1.90 -6.03 9.25
N TYR A 377 2.01 -5.81 7.93
CA TYR A 377 3.22 -5.25 7.33
C TYR A 377 3.36 -3.73 7.49
N GLU A 378 4.55 -3.21 7.15
CA GLU A 378 4.92 -1.77 7.23
C GLU A 378 4.63 -1.14 8.60
N GLY A 379 4.87 -1.88 9.64
CA GLY A 379 4.47 -1.62 11.02
C GLY A 379 3.17 -2.35 11.34
N THR A 380 3.24 -3.25 12.33
CA THR A 380 2.05 -3.95 12.82
C THR A 380 1.05 -2.98 13.43
N HIS A 381 -0.20 -3.41 13.56
CA HIS A 381 -1.25 -2.66 14.27
C HIS A 381 -0.78 -2.15 15.64
N ASP A 382 -0.01 -2.98 16.37
CA ASP A 382 0.49 -2.66 17.70
C ASP A 382 1.70 -1.70 17.65
N ILE A 383 2.62 -1.85 16.70
CA ILE A 383 3.72 -0.89 16.51
C ILE A 383 3.18 0.52 16.27
N HIS A 384 2.13 0.67 15.48
CA HIS A 384 1.47 1.96 15.30
C HIS A 384 0.81 2.48 16.56
N ALA A 385 0.22 1.60 17.40
CA ALA A 385 -0.29 1.99 18.72
C ALA A 385 0.82 2.53 19.63
N LEU A 386 2.00 1.89 19.62
CA LEU A 386 3.16 2.33 20.42
C LEU A 386 3.75 3.66 19.92
N ILE A 387 3.76 3.91 18.61
CA ILE A 387 4.13 5.22 18.05
C ILE A 387 3.21 6.31 18.60
N LEU A 388 1.90 6.08 18.58
CA LEU A 388 0.91 7.02 19.10
C LEU A 388 0.98 7.18 20.61
N GLY A 389 1.21 6.09 21.35
CA GLY A 389 1.41 6.11 22.80
C GLY A 389 2.60 7.00 23.18
N ARG A 390 3.73 6.82 22.50
CA ARG A 390 4.91 7.68 22.68
C ARG A 390 4.62 9.14 22.39
N ALA A 391 3.92 9.43 21.29
CA ALA A 391 3.59 10.79 20.89
C ALA A 391 2.74 11.52 21.95
N GLN A 392 1.83 10.78 22.63
CA GLN A 392 0.97 11.33 23.67
C GLN A 392 1.66 11.48 25.02
N THR A 393 2.55 10.55 25.38
CA THR A 393 3.11 10.45 26.74
C THR A 393 4.56 10.91 26.85
N GLY A 394 5.28 11.03 25.72
CA GLY A 394 6.73 11.24 25.69
C GLY A 394 7.55 10.00 26.10
N ILE A 395 6.91 8.89 26.49
CA ILE A 395 7.56 7.68 26.99
C ILE A 395 7.61 6.63 25.87
N GLN A 396 8.82 6.13 25.60
CA GLN A 396 9.03 5.07 24.63
C GLN A 396 8.78 3.70 25.25
N ALA A 397 7.98 2.84 24.58
CA ALA A 397 7.62 1.53 25.09
C ALA A 397 8.77 0.50 24.96
N PHE A 398 9.72 0.74 24.05
CA PHE A 398 10.90 -0.11 23.83
C PHE A 398 12.17 0.67 24.22
N THR A 399 12.42 0.82 25.47
CA THR A 399 13.73 1.23 25.98
C THR A 399 14.36 0.05 26.70
N ALA A 400 15.56 -0.30 26.25
CA ALA A 400 16.44 -1.13 27.08
C ALA A 400 16.91 -0.31 28.29
#